data_28fa6c1076154481b9d1830ee2e418a5
#
_entry.id   28fa6c1076154481b9d1830ee2e418a5
#
_cell.length_a   1.000
_cell.length_b   1.000
_cell.length_c   1.000
_cell.angle_alpha   90.00
_cell.angle_beta   90.00
_cell.angle_gamma   90.00
#
_symmetry.space_group_name_H-M   'P 1'
#
loop_
_entity.id
_entity.type
_entity.pdbx_description
1 polymer ?
#
loop_
_entity_poly.entity_id
_entity_poly.type
_entity_poly.pdbx_seq_one_letter_code
_entity_poly.pdbx_strand_id
1 'polypeptide(L)'
;MTDLSDPTAAARAAATTINSAAGIDSHDIALVLGSGWGGAADLLGETISEVPAAEVPGFHAPAVEGHGATLRTVRIAASGKHALVLGSRTHYYEGKGVRAVAHGVRTAAAAGCSSLVLTNGCGGLNRNWAAGTPVLISDHINLTGTSPIEGANFVDLTDLYSPRMRAIAKDIDPSLDEGVYAQFRGPHYETPAEVRMAGIQIGRASCRERV
;
A
#
# COMPACT_ATOMS: atom_id res chain seq x y z
N MET A 1 -16.27 7.14 -16.01
CA MET A 1 -16.19 6.09 -14.93
C MET A 1 -15.28 5.01 -15.47
N THR A 2 -14.19 4.75 -14.80
CA THR A 2 -13.26 3.70 -15.23
C THR A 2 -13.89 2.34 -14.93
N ASP A 3 -14.00 1.51 -15.97
CA ASP A 3 -14.60 0.18 -15.85
C ASP A 3 -13.62 -0.76 -15.15
N LEU A 4 -14.01 -1.22 -13.96
CA LEU A 4 -13.34 -2.26 -13.19
C LEU A 4 -14.10 -3.58 -13.22
N SER A 5 -14.94 -3.81 -14.23
CA SER A 5 -15.67 -5.07 -14.40
C SER A 5 -14.69 -6.24 -14.61
N ASP A 6 -13.61 -6.01 -15.36
CA ASP A 6 -12.43 -6.89 -15.40
C ASP A 6 -11.23 -6.21 -14.73
N PRO A 7 -10.97 -6.50 -13.45
CA PRO A 7 -9.87 -5.87 -12.71
C PRO A 7 -8.48 -6.16 -13.28
N THR A 8 -8.32 -7.30 -13.96
CA THR A 8 -7.04 -7.70 -14.58
C THR A 8 -6.78 -6.90 -15.84
N ALA A 9 -7.78 -6.76 -16.70
CA ALA A 9 -7.67 -5.94 -17.90
C ALA A 9 -7.42 -4.47 -17.56
N ALA A 10 -8.15 -3.92 -16.57
CA ALA A 10 -7.96 -2.57 -16.10
C ALA A 10 -6.54 -2.33 -15.56
N ALA A 11 -6.00 -3.27 -14.78
CA ALA A 11 -4.64 -3.18 -14.25
C ALA A 11 -3.57 -3.21 -15.35
N ARG A 12 -3.75 -4.05 -16.37
CA ARG A 12 -2.86 -4.09 -17.55
C ARG A 12 -2.90 -2.78 -18.33
N ALA A 13 -4.07 -2.21 -18.57
CA ALA A 13 -4.21 -0.92 -19.25
C ALA A 13 -3.50 0.20 -18.47
N ALA A 14 -3.66 0.23 -17.15
CA ALA A 14 -2.97 1.17 -16.27
C ALA A 14 -1.44 1.01 -16.34
N ALA A 15 -0.95 -0.23 -16.24
CA ALA A 15 0.48 -0.54 -16.33
C ALA A 15 1.07 -0.10 -17.68
N THR A 16 0.37 -0.37 -18.79
CA THR A 16 0.79 0.08 -20.13
C THR A 16 0.91 1.58 -20.21
N THR A 17 -0.07 2.32 -19.66
CA THR A 17 -0.04 3.80 -19.63
C THR A 17 1.18 4.31 -18.86
N ILE A 18 1.45 3.74 -17.67
CA ILE A 18 2.56 4.16 -16.81
C ILE A 18 3.92 3.83 -17.45
N ASN A 19 4.09 2.59 -17.93
CA ASN A 19 5.33 2.15 -18.54
C ASN A 19 5.65 2.97 -19.81
N SER A 20 4.65 3.23 -20.64
CA SER A 20 4.81 4.04 -21.86
C SER A 20 5.19 5.48 -21.55
N ALA A 21 4.58 6.10 -20.52
CA ALA A 21 4.92 7.45 -20.10
C ALA A 21 6.36 7.57 -19.58
N ALA A 22 6.89 6.49 -19.01
CA ALA A 22 8.26 6.42 -18.51
C ALA A 22 9.27 5.96 -19.57
N GLY A 23 8.81 5.45 -20.72
CA GLY A 23 9.69 4.91 -21.79
C GLY A 23 10.43 3.63 -21.37
N ILE A 24 9.81 2.81 -20.52
CA ILE A 24 10.39 1.56 -20.01
C ILE A 24 9.45 0.38 -20.24
N ASP A 25 9.97 -0.82 -20.22
CA ASP A 25 9.18 -2.05 -20.41
C ASP A 25 8.54 -2.53 -19.10
N SER A 26 9.20 -2.31 -17.97
CA SER A 26 8.73 -2.82 -16.67
C SER A 26 9.33 -2.04 -15.49
N HIS A 27 8.67 -2.21 -14.32
CA HIS A 27 9.18 -1.77 -13.03
C HIS A 27 9.66 -2.97 -12.20
N ASP A 28 10.60 -2.75 -11.28
CA ASP A 28 11.16 -3.78 -10.41
C ASP A 28 10.45 -3.88 -9.06
N ILE A 29 10.08 -2.72 -8.51
CA ILE A 29 9.45 -2.60 -7.19
C ILE A 29 8.35 -1.55 -7.22
N ALA A 30 7.30 -1.73 -6.43
CA ALA A 30 6.31 -0.70 -6.19
C ALA A 30 6.31 -0.24 -4.73
N LEU A 31 6.05 1.05 -4.53
CA LEU A 31 5.91 1.68 -3.24
C LEU A 31 4.57 2.40 -3.16
N VAL A 32 3.76 2.06 -2.17
CA VAL A 32 2.54 2.80 -1.84
C VAL A 32 2.85 3.66 -0.62
N LEU A 33 2.99 4.95 -0.86
CA LEU A 33 3.35 5.92 0.18
C LEU A 33 2.09 6.54 0.78
N GLY A 34 1.79 6.14 1.99
CA GLY A 34 0.68 6.69 2.77
C GLY A 34 1.02 8.02 3.43
N SER A 35 0.10 8.50 4.27
CA SER A 35 0.23 9.77 5.00
C SER A 35 1.56 9.85 5.76
N GLY A 36 2.29 10.95 5.59
CA GLY A 36 3.59 11.18 6.21
C GLY A 36 4.80 10.60 5.47
N TRP A 37 4.60 9.77 4.43
CA TRP A 37 5.69 9.11 3.70
C TRP A 37 5.98 9.72 2.32
N GLY A 38 5.26 10.75 1.90
CA GLY A 38 5.37 11.32 0.54
C GLY A 38 6.78 11.71 0.14
N GLY A 39 7.57 12.29 1.05
CA GLY A 39 8.96 12.68 0.80
C GLY A 39 9.94 11.52 0.66
N ALA A 40 9.57 10.30 1.05
CA ALA A 40 10.47 9.14 0.95
C ALA A 40 10.82 8.78 -0.50
N ALA A 41 9.92 9.07 -1.45
CA ALA A 41 10.18 8.82 -2.86
C ALA A 41 11.36 9.64 -3.41
N ASP A 42 11.56 10.85 -2.91
CA ASP A 42 12.61 11.76 -3.37
C ASP A 42 14.01 11.31 -2.92
N LEU A 43 14.07 10.43 -1.91
CA LEU A 43 15.31 9.82 -1.42
C LEU A 43 15.76 8.61 -2.26
N LEU A 44 14.89 8.08 -3.13
CA LEU A 44 15.22 6.89 -3.94
C LEU A 44 16.12 7.20 -5.12
N GLY A 45 15.94 8.36 -5.74
CA GLY A 45 16.66 8.74 -6.95
C GLY A 45 15.90 9.74 -7.82
N GLU A 46 16.10 9.67 -9.13
CA GLU A 46 15.54 10.60 -10.10
C GLU A 46 14.13 10.17 -10.54
N THR A 47 13.17 11.06 -10.42
CA THR A 47 11.85 10.87 -11.05
C THR A 47 11.98 11.06 -12.56
N ILE A 48 11.80 9.99 -13.33
CA ILE A 48 11.89 9.99 -14.80
C ILE A 48 10.53 10.20 -15.49
N SER A 49 9.44 9.93 -14.78
CA SER A 49 8.07 10.18 -15.26
C SER A 49 7.12 10.40 -14.09
N GLU A 50 6.14 11.28 -14.30
CA GLU A 50 5.05 11.54 -13.37
C GLU A 50 3.75 11.68 -14.16
N VAL A 51 2.75 10.87 -13.80
CA VAL A 51 1.45 10.81 -14.48
C VAL A 51 0.35 11.12 -13.47
N PRO A 52 -0.57 12.07 -13.76
CA PRO A 52 -1.74 12.29 -12.93
C PRO A 52 -2.57 11.02 -12.78
N ALA A 53 -2.94 10.65 -11.55
CA ALA A 53 -3.71 9.43 -11.30
C ALA A 53 -5.04 9.39 -12.08
N ALA A 54 -5.67 10.55 -12.28
CA ALA A 54 -6.92 10.66 -13.03
C ALA A 54 -6.77 10.32 -14.53
N GLU A 55 -5.55 10.35 -15.07
CA GLU A 55 -5.26 9.99 -16.47
C GLU A 55 -4.91 8.51 -16.64
N VAL A 56 -4.74 7.78 -15.53
CA VAL A 56 -4.40 6.36 -15.55
C VAL A 56 -5.66 5.51 -15.40
N PRO A 57 -5.92 4.56 -16.31
CA PRO A 57 -7.11 3.71 -16.24
C PRO A 57 -7.30 3.07 -14.86
N GLY A 58 -8.49 3.14 -14.28
CA GLY A 58 -8.84 2.54 -12.99
C GLY A 58 -8.47 3.36 -11.76
N PHE A 59 -7.62 4.36 -11.88
CA PHE A 59 -7.32 5.26 -10.79
C PHE A 59 -8.34 6.40 -10.71
N HIS A 60 -8.45 6.98 -9.54
CA HIS A 60 -9.33 8.11 -9.25
C HIS A 60 -8.49 9.26 -8.68
N ALA A 61 -8.95 10.47 -8.88
CA ALA A 61 -8.42 11.61 -8.14
C ALA A 61 -8.61 11.35 -6.63
N PRO A 62 -7.63 11.70 -5.78
CA PRO A 62 -7.76 11.50 -4.34
C PRO A 62 -8.95 12.28 -3.79
N ALA A 63 -9.68 11.68 -2.85
CA ALA A 63 -10.82 12.30 -2.18
C ALA A 63 -10.38 13.31 -1.12
N VAL A 64 -9.11 13.31 -0.71
CA VAL A 64 -8.56 14.16 0.35
C VAL A 64 -7.51 15.09 -0.25
N GLU A 65 -7.67 16.40 -0.03
CA GLU A 65 -6.67 17.41 -0.41
C GLU A 65 -5.32 17.13 0.30
N GLY A 66 -4.22 17.31 -0.45
CA GLY A 66 -2.85 17.10 0.06
C GLY A 66 -2.31 15.68 -0.09
N HIS A 67 -3.10 14.72 -0.57
CA HIS A 67 -2.57 13.42 -1.01
C HIS A 67 -2.07 13.53 -2.45
N GLY A 68 -0.86 13.04 -2.71
CA GLY A 68 -0.27 13.07 -4.05
C GLY A 68 -1.20 12.43 -5.07
N ALA A 69 -1.60 13.23 -6.07
CA ALA A 69 -2.53 12.80 -7.12
C ALA A 69 -1.81 12.12 -8.28
N THR A 70 -0.56 11.68 -8.10
CA THR A 70 0.31 11.24 -9.20
C THR A 70 0.88 9.85 -8.96
N LEU A 71 1.23 9.20 -10.06
CA LEU A 71 1.98 7.96 -10.12
C LEU A 71 3.35 8.32 -10.71
N ARG A 72 4.42 8.00 -9.98
CA ARG A 72 5.77 8.36 -10.39
C ARG A 72 6.59 7.14 -10.73
N THR A 73 7.36 7.20 -11.78
CA THR A 73 8.46 6.27 -12.05
C THR A 73 9.76 6.90 -11.59
N VAL A 74 10.44 6.25 -10.67
CA VAL A 74 11.71 6.71 -10.11
C VAL A 74 12.82 5.74 -10.50
N ARG A 75 13.89 6.27 -11.09
CA ARG A 75 15.13 5.50 -11.30
C ARG A 75 15.93 5.50 -10.00
N ILE A 76 16.06 4.33 -9.38
CA ILE A 76 16.75 4.16 -8.09
C ILE A 76 18.25 4.41 -8.28
N ALA A 77 18.78 5.41 -7.60
CA ALA A 77 20.17 5.84 -7.75
C ALA A 77 21.18 4.72 -7.46
N ALA A 78 20.92 3.89 -6.46
CA ALA A 78 21.83 2.84 -6.03
C ALA A 78 21.91 1.63 -6.98
N SER A 79 20.90 1.40 -7.83
CA SER A 79 20.81 0.17 -8.63
C SER A 79 20.49 0.37 -10.11
N GLY A 80 20.05 1.57 -10.48
CA GLY A 80 19.52 1.85 -11.81
C GLY A 80 18.16 1.22 -12.13
N LYS A 81 17.58 0.46 -11.19
CA LYS A 81 16.26 -0.16 -11.30
C LYS A 81 15.15 0.86 -11.22
N HIS A 82 13.94 0.47 -11.65
CA HIS A 82 12.78 1.34 -11.69
C HIS A 82 11.79 1.02 -10.56
N ALA A 83 11.48 2.04 -9.77
CA ALA A 83 10.41 1.98 -8.77
C ALA A 83 9.15 2.66 -9.29
N LEU A 84 8.00 2.00 -9.15
CA LEU A 84 6.69 2.59 -9.31
C LEU A 84 6.22 3.14 -7.95
N VAL A 85 6.10 4.45 -7.85
CA VAL A 85 5.60 5.11 -6.64
C VAL A 85 4.14 5.49 -6.83
N LEU A 86 3.29 4.87 -6.03
CA LEU A 86 1.85 5.14 -5.98
C LEU A 86 1.61 6.19 -4.89
N GLY A 87 1.53 7.46 -5.27
CA GLY A 87 1.27 8.58 -4.37
C GLY A 87 -0.20 8.74 -4.01
N SER A 88 -1.09 8.00 -4.69
CA SER A 88 -2.53 8.01 -4.47
C SER A 88 -3.03 6.59 -4.20
N ARG A 89 -3.98 6.47 -3.28
CA ARG A 89 -4.71 5.22 -3.03
C ARG A 89 -6.18 5.51 -2.75
N THR A 90 -7.05 4.61 -3.18
CA THR A 90 -8.47 4.62 -2.81
C THR A 90 -8.63 3.94 -1.47
N HIS A 91 -9.32 4.58 -0.53
CA HIS A 91 -9.65 3.98 0.75
C HIS A 91 -11.00 3.28 0.69
N TYR A 92 -11.16 2.22 1.48
CA TYR A 92 -12.39 1.43 1.45
C TYR A 92 -13.62 2.24 1.88
N TYR A 93 -13.46 3.20 2.80
CA TYR A 93 -14.55 4.07 3.26
C TYR A 93 -15.05 5.06 2.19
N GLU A 94 -14.32 5.25 1.07
CA GLU A 94 -14.77 6.09 -0.05
C GLU A 94 -15.96 5.47 -0.82
N GLY A 95 -16.35 4.23 -0.50
CA GLY A 95 -17.51 3.57 -1.10
C GLY A 95 -17.34 3.11 -2.54
N LYS A 96 -16.10 3.15 -3.09
CA LYS A 96 -15.79 2.73 -4.47
C LYS A 96 -15.61 1.21 -4.62
N GLY A 97 -15.72 0.48 -3.51
CA GLY A 97 -15.61 -0.98 -3.48
C GLY A 97 -14.16 -1.49 -3.47
N VAL A 98 -14.01 -2.75 -3.08
CA VAL A 98 -12.69 -3.38 -2.86
C VAL A 98 -11.86 -3.51 -4.15
N ARG A 99 -12.50 -3.61 -5.32
CA ARG A 99 -11.79 -3.64 -6.61
C ARG A 99 -10.99 -2.37 -6.84
N ALA A 100 -11.56 -1.21 -6.54
CA ALA A 100 -10.89 0.08 -6.64
C ALA A 100 -9.74 0.20 -5.62
N VAL A 101 -9.94 -0.28 -4.38
CA VAL A 101 -8.89 -0.28 -3.35
C VAL A 101 -7.69 -1.13 -3.77
N ALA A 102 -7.93 -2.31 -4.34
CA ALA A 102 -6.86 -3.24 -4.75
C ALA A 102 -6.24 -2.89 -6.11
N HIS A 103 -6.80 -1.90 -6.85
CA HIS A 103 -6.38 -1.62 -8.22
C HIS A 103 -4.89 -1.25 -8.32
N GLY A 104 -4.38 -0.43 -7.39
CA GLY A 104 -2.97 -0.04 -7.37
C GLY A 104 -2.02 -1.22 -7.23
N VAL A 105 -2.33 -2.19 -6.37
CA VAL A 105 -1.53 -3.42 -6.19
C VAL A 105 -1.56 -4.29 -7.45
N ARG A 106 -2.73 -4.45 -8.07
CA ARG A 106 -2.87 -5.18 -9.34
C ARG A 106 -2.11 -4.49 -10.48
N THR A 107 -2.14 -3.15 -10.52
CA THR A 107 -1.36 -2.36 -11.49
C THR A 107 0.14 -2.54 -11.29
N ALA A 108 0.63 -2.53 -10.06
CA ALA A 108 2.03 -2.78 -9.75
C ALA A 108 2.49 -4.15 -10.26
N ALA A 109 1.70 -5.20 -10.00
CA ALA A 109 1.99 -6.54 -10.53
C ALA A 109 1.98 -6.57 -12.06
N ALA A 110 1.00 -5.93 -12.71
CA ALA A 110 0.91 -5.85 -14.17
C ALA A 110 2.06 -5.02 -14.80
N ALA A 111 2.59 -4.04 -14.07
CA ALA A 111 3.75 -3.25 -14.49
C ALA A 111 5.09 -3.99 -14.36
N GLY A 112 5.09 -5.23 -13.82
CA GLY A 112 6.28 -6.07 -13.70
C GLY A 112 6.93 -6.06 -12.32
N CYS A 113 6.39 -5.35 -11.33
CA CYS A 113 6.96 -5.30 -10.00
C CYS A 113 6.97 -6.68 -9.33
N SER A 114 8.14 -7.12 -8.91
CA SER A 114 8.34 -8.37 -8.17
C SER A 114 8.22 -8.19 -6.66
N SER A 115 8.20 -6.96 -6.18
CA SER A 115 8.12 -6.61 -4.77
C SER A 115 7.25 -5.38 -4.58
N LEU A 116 6.56 -5.32 -3.44
CA LEU A 116 5.69 -4.21 -3.07
C LEU A 116 5.95 -3.82 -1.61
N VAL A 117 6.14 -2.54 -1.37
CA VAL A 117 6.22 -1.94 -0.04
C VAL A 117 5.01 -1.02 0.14
N LEU A 118 4.23 -1.28 1.18
CA LEU A 118 3.05 -0.49 1.53
C LEU A 118 3.31 0.23 2.85
N THR A 119 3.02 1.51 2.89
CA THR A 119 3.10 2.30 4.12
C THR A 119 1.74 2.86 4.49
N ASN A 120 1.49 3.00 5.77
CA ASN A 120 0.31 3.69 6.29
C ASN A 120 0.65 4.41 7.60
N GLY A 121 -0.22 5.31 8.03
CA GLY A 121 -0.22 5.86 9.39
C GLY A 121 -1.33 5.20 10.19
N CYS A 122 -0.99 4.61 11.33
CA CYS A 122 -1.94 3.90 12.17
C CYS A 122 -1.76 4.19 13.66
N GLY A 123 -2.77 3.88 14.49
CA GLY A 123 -2.67 3.97 15.95
C GLY A 123 -1.97 2.75 16.52
N GLY A 124 -0.92 2.95 17.32
CA GLY A 124 -0.27 1.86 18.04
C GLY A 124 -1.06 1.44 19.28
N LEU A 125 -1.22 0.14 19.52
CA LEU A 125 -1.75 -0.42 20.76
C LEU A 125 -0.64 -0.71 21.78
N ASN A 126 0.59 -0.85 21.33
CA ASN A 126 1.75 -0.97 22.20
C ASN A 126 2.09 0.42 22.78
N ARG A 127 1.95 0.57 24.09
CA ARG A 127 2.20 1.84 24.79
C ARG A 127 3.68 2.26 24.82
N ASN A 128 4.60 1.35 24.49
CA ASN A 128 6.02 1.63 24.42
C ASN A 128 6.41 2.28 23.07
N TRP A 129 5.52 2.29 22.08
CA TRP A 129 5.78 2.95 20.81
C TRP A 129 5.35 4.42 20.88
N ALA A 130 6.31 5.30 20.70
CA ALA A 130 6.04 6.73 20.56
C ALA A 130 5.34 7.03 19.23
N ALA A 131 4.70 8.19 19.13
CA ALA A 131 4.16 8.65 17.86
C ALA A 131 5.29 8.78 16.82
N GLY A 132 5.06 8.24 15.63
CA GLY A 132 6.07 8.23 14.55
C GLY A 132 7.01 7.03 14.57
N THR A 133 6.89 6.11 15.53
CA THR A 133 7.69 4.87 15.52
C THR A 133 7.31 4.02 14.31
N PRO A 134 8.27 3.68 13.42
CA PRO A 134 8.03 2.74 12.34
C PRO A 134 7.94 1.31 12.88
N VAL A 135 6.99 0.54 12.36
CA VAL A 135 6.75 -0.86 12.76
C VAL A 135 6.55 -1.71 11.51
N LEU A 136 7.23 -2.83 11.42
CA LEU A 136 7.04 -3.81 10.36
C LEU A 136 5.76 -4.61 10.61
N ILE A 137 4.89 -4.69 9.60
CA ILE A 137 3.70 -5.54 9.67
C ILE A 137 4.13 -6.98 9.38
N SER A 138 3.92 -7.87 10.36
CA SER A 138 4.23 -9.29 10.22
C SER A 138 3.03 -10.14 9.82
N ASP A 139 1.81 -9.67 10.11
CA ASP A 139 0.55 -10.31 9.79
C ASP A 139 -0.61 -9.31 9.90
N HIS A 140 -1.83 -9.70 9.52
CA HIS A 140 -3.00 -8.85 9.68
C HIS A 140 -4.27 -9.59 10.07
N ILE A 141 -5.22 -8.85 10.65
CA ILE A 141 -6.59 -9.29 10.87
C ILE A 141 -7.51 -8.37 10.07
N ASN A 142 -8.21 -8.92 9.08
CA ASN A 142 -9.14 -8.17 8.26
C ASN A 142 -10.53 -8.13 8.90
N LEU A 143 -10.89 -7.01 9.51
CA LEU A 143 -12.20 -6.76 10.12
C LEU A 143 -13.15 -5.97 9.21
N THR A 144 -12.81 -5.78 7.94
CA THR A 144 -13.66 -5.05 7.00
C THR A 144 -14.86 -5.85 6.50
N GLY A 145 -14.82 -7.17 6.63
CA GLY A 145 -15.85 -8.09 6.11
C GLY A 145 -15.81 -8.26 4.59
N THR A 146 -14.72 -7.85 3.92
CA THR A 146 -14.55 -7.97 2.47
C THR A 146 -13.15 -8.42 2.10
N SER A 147 -12.98 -8.91 0.87
CA SER A 147 -11.69 -9.35 0.32
C SER A 147 -11.56 -8.92 -1.14
N PRO A 148 -10.36 -8.56 -1.61
CA PRO A 148 -10.09 -8.34 -3.02
C PRO A 148 -9.98 -9.65 -3.82
N ILE A 149 -9.90 -10.81 -3.15
CA ILE A 149 -9.86 -12.12 -3.78
C ILE A 149 -11.28 -12.50 -4.16
N GLU A 150 -11.51 -12.80 -5.42
CA GLU A 150 -12.84 -13.05 -5.99
C GLU A 150 -12.94 -14.46 -6.56
N GLY A 151 -14.17 -15.02 -6.53
CA GLY A 151 -14.44 -16.36 -7.05
C GLY A 151 -13.79 -17.47 -6.23
N ALA A 152 -13.63 -18.64 -6.86
CA ALA A 152 -13.04 -19.83 -6.22
C ALA A 152 -11.50 -19.83 -6.28
N ASN A 153 -10.89 -18.69 -6.01
CA ASN A 153 -9.44 -18.53 -5.95
C ASN A 153 -8.97 -18.69 -4.51
N PHE A 154 -8.36 -19.82 -4.20
CA PHE A 154 -7.81 -20.09 -2.87
C PHE A 154 -6.35 -19.67 -2.85
N VAL A 155 -6.03 -18.63 -2.07
CA VAL A 155 -4.70 -18.05 -1.95
C VAL A 155 -4.17 -18.31 -0.57
N ASP A 156 -2.99 -18.91 -0.46
CA ASP A 156 -2.27 -19.05 0.80
C ASP A 156 -1.68 -17.70 1.20
N LEU A 157 -2.02 -17.21 2.37
CA LEU A 157 -1.55 -15.95 2.94
C LEU A 157 -0.52 -16.11 4.06
N THR A 158 -0.02 -17.34 4.28
CA THR A 158 0.89 -17.65 5.40
C THR A 158 2.14 -16.76 5.38
N ASP A 159 2.73 -16.55 4.20
CA ASP A 159 3.92 -15.71 4.01
C ASP A 159 3.63 -14.40 3.26
N LEU A 160 2.41 -13.88 3.37
CA LEU A 160 2.00 -12.64 2.70
C LEU A 160 2.95 -11.47 3.00
N TYR A 161 3.37 -11.34 4.26
CA TYR A 161 4.37 -10.38 4.70
C TYR A 161 5.75 -11.01 4.70
N SER A 162 6.46 -10.91 3.60
CA SER A 162 7.72 -11.60 3.33
C SER A 162 8.71 -11.58 4.51
N PRO A 163 9.02 -12.74 5.14
CA PRO A 163 10.02 -12.80 6.21
C PRO A 163 11.39 -12.31 5.77
N ARG A 164 11.77 -12.57 4.49
CA ARG A 164 13.02 -12.11 3.91
C ARG A 164 13.09 -10.58 3.84
N MET A 165 12.01 -9.91 3.41
CA MET A 165 12.01 -8.44 3.33
C MET A 165 12.05 -7.81 4.72
N ARG A 166 11.35 -8.40 5.71
CA ARG A 166 11.41 -7.93 7.10
C ARG A 166 12.82 -8.11 7.70
N ALA A 167 13.48 -9.23 7.42
CA ALA A 167 14.87 -9.45 7.84
C ALA A 167 15.81 -8.38 7.25
N ILE A 168 15.72 -8.10 5.95
CA ILE A 168 16.51 -7.03 5.30
C ILE A 168 16.26 -5.67 5.98
N ALA A 169 15.00 -5.35 6.29
CA ALA A 169 14.67 -4.09 6.96
C ALA A 169 15.32 -4.01 8.35
N LYS A 170 15.33 -5.11 9.12
CA LYS A 170 15.98 -5.18 10.44
C LYS A 170 17.50 -5.20 10.37
N ASP A 171 18.09 -5.71 9.30
CA ASP A 171 19.53 -5.62 9.08
C ASP A 171 19.96 -4.18 8.85
N ILE A 172 19.10 -3.36 8.23
CA ILE A 172 19.32 -1.92 8.00
C ILE A 172 19.05 -1.11 9.28
N ASP A 173 17.95 -1.40 9.96
CA ASP A 173 17.56 -0.76 11.21
C ASP A 173 17.11 -1.81 12.25
N PRO A 174 18.03 -2.25 13.13
CA PRO A 174 17.73 -3.23 14.18
C PRO A 174 16.70 -2.75 15.21
N SER A 175 16.37 -1.47 15.24
CA SER A 175 15.36 -0.92 16.17
C SER A 175 13.93 -1.15 15.73
N LEU A 176 13.72 -1.62 14.50
CA LEU A 176 12.38 -1.90 13.96
C LEU A 176 11.70 -3.05 14.71
N ASP A 177 10.59 -2.73 15.35
CA ASP A 177 9.68 -3.73 15.92
C ASP A 177 8.80 -4.37 14.84
N GLU A 178 8.16 -5.47 15.19
CA GLU A 178 7.15 -6.13 14.35
C GLU A 178 5.79 -6.15 15.05
N GLY A 179 4.72 -6.07 14.26
CA GLY A 179 3.36 -6.11 14.79
C GLY A 179 2.35 -6.69 13.82
N VAL A 180 1.21 -7.11 14.38
CA VAL A 180 0.05 -7.53 13.62
C VAL A 180 -0.85 -6.32 13.38
N TYR A 181 -1.32 -6.14 12.15
CA TYR A 181 -2.18 -5.03 11.75
C TYR A 181 -3.65 -5.41 11.81
N ALA A 182 -4.47 -4.66 12.54
CA ALA A 182 -5.93 -4.80 12.51
C ALA A 182 -6.56 -3.79 11.56
N GLN A 183 -7.15 -4.27 10.47
CA GLN A 183 -7.84 -3.45 9.50
C GLN A 183 -9.31 -3.32 9.87
N PHE A 184 -9.73 -2.16 10.34
CA PHE A 184 -11.12 -1.78 10.53
C PHE A 184 -11.67 -1.08 9.27
N ARG A 185 -12.98 -1.03 9.16
CA ARG A 185 -13.63 -0.48 7.97
C ARG A 185 -13.50 1.04 7.85
N GLY A 186 -13.52 1.76 8.97
CA GLY A 186 -13.65 3.22 8.98
C GLY A 186 -14.99 3.71 8.39
N PRO A 187 -15.19 5.04 8.21
CA PRO A 187 -14.26 6.15 8.48
C PRO A 187 -14.21 6.58 9.96
N HIS A 188 -15.07 6.02 10.83
CA HIS A 188 -15.03 6.32 12.27
C HIS A 188 -13.83 5.66 12.95
N TYR A 189 -13.36 6.27 14.03
CA TYR A 189 -12.39 5.64 14.92
C TYR A 189 -13.06 4.54 15.74
N GLU A 190 -12.26 3.57 16.17
CA GLU A 190 -12.72 2.43 16.96
C GLU A 190 -13.16 2.90 18.36
N THR A 191 -14.24 2.29 18.80
CA THR A 191 -14.73 2.45 20.18
C THR A 191 -13.71 1.90 21.19
N PRO A 192 -13.77 2.32 22.48
CA PRO A 192 -12.91 1.74 23.51
C PRO A 192 -13.03 0.21 23.63
N ALA A 193 -14.18 -0.37 23.31
CA ALA A 193 -14.38 -1.83 23.33
C ALA A 193 -13.66 -2.50 22.15
N GLU A 194 -13.72 -1.94 20.95
CA GLU A 194 -13.00 -2.41 19.77
C GLU A 194 -11.48 -2.32 19.97
N VAL A 195 -11.00 -1.23 20.58
CA VAL A 195 -9.58 -1.08 20.95
C VAL A 195 -9.13 -2.17 21.92
N ARG A 196 -9.94 -2.47 22.94
CA ARG A 196 -9.64 -3.57 23.89
C ARG A 196 -9.66 -4.94 23.18
N MET A 197 -10.66 -5.18 22.32
CA MET A 197 -10.75 -6.40 21.53
C MET A 197 -9.49 -6.58 20.67
N ALA A 198 -9.11 -5.57 19.92
CA ALA A 198 -7.89 -5.59 19.10
C ALA A 198 -6.66 -5.88 19.96
N GLY A 199 -6.52 -5.22 21.12
CA GLY A 199 -5.39 -5.43 22.03
C GLY A 199 -5.30 -6.86 22.58
N ILE A 200 -6.42 -7.56 22.76
CA ILE A 200 -6.47 -8.95 23.21
C ILE A 200 -6.12 -9.92 22.07
N GLN A 201 -6.69 -9.68 20.86
CA GLN A 201 -6.51 -10.58 19.71
C GLN A 201 -5.12 -10.49 19.10
N ILE A 202 -4.52 -9.31 19.14
CA ILE A 202 -3.26 -9.00 18.43
C ILE A 202 -2.04 -9.07 19.37
N GLY A 203 -2.26 -9.17 20.67
CA GLY A 203 -1.19 -9.15 21.66
C GLY A 203 -0.61 -7.74 21.86
N ARG A 204 0.70 -7.67 22.14
CA ARG A 204 1.35 -6.40 22.54
C ARG A 204 1.74 -5.49 21.38
N ALA A 205 1.64 -5.95 20.14
CA ALA A 205 2.08 -5.21 18.96
C ALA A 205 0.96 -5.09 17.95
N SER A 206 0.43 -3.91 17.73
CA SER A 206 -0.62 -3.66 16.73
C SER A 206 -0.59 -2.24 16.23
N CYS A 207 -0.80 -2.12 14.93
CA CYS A 207 -1.10 -0.87 14.27
C CYS A 207 -2.59 -0.83 13.88
N ARG A 208 -3.18 0.34 13.93
CA ARG A 208 -4.54 0.60 13.46
C ARG A 208 -4.52 1.81 12.53
N GLU A 209 -5.27 1.77 11.44
CA GLU A 209 -5.30 2.89 10.50
C GLU A 209 -5.91 4.14 11.17
N ARG A 210 -5.19 5.27 11.07
CA ARG A 210 -5.71 6.61 11.33
C ARG A 210 -5.99 7.28 10.00
N VAL A 211 -7.18 7.81 9.88
CA VAL A 211 -7.57 8.71 8.78
C VAL A 211 -7.03 10.11 9.04
#